data_dc4b92791bd32c962f763e1417eb5349
#
_entry.id   dc4b92791bd32c962f763e1417eb5349
#
_cell.length_a   1.000
_cell.length_b   1.000
_cell.length_c   1.000
_cell.angle_alpha   90.00
_cell.angle_beta   90.00
_cell.angle_gamma   90.00
#
_symmetry.space_group_name_H-M   'P 1'
#
loop_
_entity.id
_entity.type
_entity.pdbx_description
1 polymer ?
#
loop_
_entity_poly.entity_id
_entity_poly.type
_entity_poly.pdbx_seq_one_letter_code
_entity_poly.pdbx_strand_id
1 'polypeptide(L)'
;MLGSGSTYKYACKITGVVPASKVIKGLSGSTLRLEHRGLGPRGVKALAISLLSNTHVTFLNLEDNWLTAEGGRHIADLLSENYFIKHVNLSNNHLESGGAEALGRMLSNNSALEKVQLSGNHFKDEDAMNLSQGLMNNNQLKELDLSHNEFCEKGGKYFGHMLATNEVLEIFDLSWNHLRMTGAVALCAGLRGNTTLTHLHLAWNGYATEGAVAMAEALKLNSTLVYLDLRKNRIGNHGAEVIANGLEVNETLKTLKLSHNLFDVDGAKALLTSLKKNQMSKLQELDVSTVTVNDAFLRLLETLQDRSGLVVEHGRVTDSPLLRPRPYVEPMRAIEIYLEKNKLRLWEFFHSMDKDGSKRIPIAVFRNMIQESEVRAQTPTVKESLYSTARKKRTAKGGRCSAHHSDYISCTKPPRPPCSARFLNP
;
A
#
# COMPACT_ATOMS: atom_id res chain seq x y z
N MET A 1 -12.97 43.99 8.54
CA MET A 1 -12.01 42.85 8.50
C MET A 1 -11.51 42.68 7.08
N LEU A 2 -10.21 42.53 6.89
CA LEU A 2 -9.65 42.23 5.58
C LEU A 2 -10.12 40.84 5.17
N GLY A 3 -10.62 40.65 3.92
CA GLY A 3 -11.05 39.33 3.46
C GLY A 3 -9.85 38.35 3.44
N SER A 4 -10.10 37.04 3.64
CA SER A 4 -9.04 35.98 3.77
C SER A 4 -8.01 36.03 2.64
N GLY A 5 -8.38 36.42 1.41
CA GLY A 5 -7.45 36.60 0.30
C GLY A 5 -6.49 37.76 0.45
N SER A 6 -6.91 38.85 1.11
CA SER A 6 -6.06 39.99 1.42
C SER A 6 -5.05 39.66 2.51
N THR A 7 -5.50 38.92 3.53
CA THR A 7 -4.65 38.41 4.63
C THR A 7 -3.56 37.48 4.06
N TYR A 8 -3.90 36.59 3.12
CA TYR A 8 -2.94 35.72 2.46
C TYR A 8 -1.88 36.49 1.68
N LYS A 9 -2.28 37.48 0.88
CA LYS A 9 -1.33 38.34 0.12
C LYS A 9 -0.37 39.06 1.06
N TYR A 10 -0.88 39.58 2.18
CA TYR A 10 -0.05 40.24 3.20
C TYR A 10 0.92 39.24 3.86
N ALA A 11 0.43 38.04 4.24
CA ALA A 11 1.25 36.98 4.79
C ALA A 11 2.37 36.55 3.80
N CYS A 12 2.07 36.43 2.53
CA CYS A 12 3.07 36.14 1.49
C CYS A 12 4.16 37.21 1.41
N LYS A 13 3.79 38.49 1.56
CA LYS A 13 4.76 39.62 1.59
C LYS A 13 5.73 39.49 2.80
N ILE A 14 5.19 39.12 3.97
CA ILE A 14 6.01 38.95 5.19
C ILE A 14 6.94 37.73 5.08
N THR A 15 6.45 36.62 4.53
CA THR A 15 7.22 35.37 4.40
C THR A 15 8.14 35.34 3.18
N GLY A 16 8.05 36.35 2.31
CA GLY A 16 8.86 36.45 1.10
C GLY A 16 8.51 35.42 0.02
N VAL A 17 7.22 35.00 -0.08
CA VAL A 17 6.75 34.06 -1.10
C VAL A 17 5.78 34.70 -2.07
N VAL A 18 5.70 34.12 -3.29
CA VAL A 18 4.76 34.59 -4.31
C VAL A 18 3.35 34.08 -3.99
N PRO A 19 2.32 34.94 -3.97
CA PRO A 19 0.95 34.52 -3.72
C PRO A 19 0.43 33.56 -4.79
N ALA A 20 -0.05 32.39 -4.38
CA ALA A 20 -0.65 31.39 -5.27
C ALA A 20 -2.13 31.72 -5.53
N SER A 21 -2.51 31.87 -6.79
CA SER A 21 -3.89 32.19 -7.18
C SER A 21 -4.90 31.12 -6.73
N LYS A 22 -4.49 29.85 -6.69
CA LYS A 22 -5.33 28.74 -6.22
C LYS A 22 -5.69 28.89 -4.74
N VAL A 23 -4.76 29.36 -3.90
CA VAL A 23 -5.03 29.67 -2.50
C VAL A 23 -6.05 30.79 -2.38
N ILE A 24 -5.84 31.92 -3.06
CA ILE A 24 -6.74 33.07 -2.99
C ILE A 24 -8.18 32.69 -3.35
N LYS A 25 -8.34 31.90 -4.41
CA LYS A 25 -9.66 31.41 -4.85
C LYS A 25 -10.29 30.39 -3.90
N GLY A 26 -9.47 29.55 -3.28
CA GLY A 26 -9.94 28.44 -2.45
C GLY A 26 -10.29 28.84 -1.01
N LEU A 27 -9.77 29.97 -0.51
CA LEU A 27 -10.01 30.42 0.89
C LEU A 27 -11.47 30.77 1.20
N SER A 28 -12.32 30.98 0.19
CA SER A 28 -13.75 31.21 0.35
C SER A 28 -14.60 29.95 0.25
N GLY A 29 -14.00 28.82 -0.13
CA GLY A 29 -14.66 27.52 -0.23
C GLY A 29 -14.46 26.66 1.01
N SER A 30 -15.21 25.56 1.10
CA SER A 30 -15.05 24.57 2.18
C SER A 30 -13.87 23.62 1.98
N THR A 31 -13.37 23.50 0.76
CA THR A 31 -12.29 22.58 0.39
C THR A 31 -11.12 23.32 -0.23
N LEU A 32 -9.95 23.18 0.36
CA LEU A 32 -8.70 23.76 -0.16
C LEU A 32 -7.71 22.65 -0.52
N ARG A 33 -7.54 22.39 -1.81
CA ARG A 33 -6.65 21.36 -2.36
C ARG A 33 -5.42 21.99 -2.98
N LEU A 34 -4.25 21.73 -2.39
CA LEU A 34 -2.97 22.31 -2.76
C LEU A 34 -1.88 21.25 -2.93
N GLU A 35 -2.25 20.02 -3.30
CA GLU A 35 -1.34 18.91 -3.53
C GLU A 35 -0.27 19.29 -4.58
N HIS A 36 0.96 18.80 -4.37
CA HIS A 36 2.09 18.90 -5.32
C HIS A 36 2.39 20.35 -5.78
N ARG A 37 2.42 21.31 -4.84
CA ARG A 37 2.65 22.73 -5.16
C ARG A 37 4.02 23.25 -4.76
N GLY A 38 4.80 22.45 -4.05
CA GLY A 38 6.11 22.87 -3.55
C GLY A 38 6.04 24.11 -2.67
N LEU A 39 5.01 24.20 -1.81
CA LEU A 39 4.80 25.37 -0.94
C LEU A 39 5.98 25.63 -0.01
N GLY A 40 6.62 24.57 0.47
CA GLY A 40 7.68 24.64 1.45
C GLY A 40 7.24 25.25 2.79
N PRO A 41 8.14 25.35 3.76
CA PRO A 41 7.82 25.85 5.10
C PRO A 41 7.36 27.33 5.07
N ARG A 42 7.95 28.16 4.21
CA ARG A 42 7.55 29.59 4.09
C ARG A 42 6.19 29.77 3.46
N GLY A 43 5.87 28.97 2.42
CA GLY A 43 4.58 29.02 1.75
C GLY A 43 3.45 28.55 2.67
N VAL A 44 3.67 27.48 3.42
CA VAL A 44 2.67 27.00 4.37
C VAL A 44 2.52 27.94 5.58
N LYS A 45 3.58 28.64 6.00
CA LYS A 45 3.47 29.68 7.02
C LYS A 45 2.53 30.81 6.58
N ALA A 46 2.68 31.30 5.34
CA ALA A 46 1.77 32.32 4.79
C ALA A 46 0.33 31.82 4.74
N LEU A 47 0.14 30.56 4.35
CA LEU A 47 -1.17 29.90 4.33
C LEU A 47 -1.74 29.80 5.74
N ALA A 48 -0.98 29.31 6.72
CA ALA A 48 -1.39 29.16 8.11
C ALA A 48 -1.88 30.49 8.70
N ILE A 49 -1.13 31.58 8.52
CA ILE A 49 -1.57 32.94 8.95
C ILE A 49 -2.93 33.32 8.36
N SER A 50 -3.17 32.96 7.11
CA SER A 50 -4.44 33.30 6.45
C SER A 50 -5.62 32.41 6.86
N LEU A 51 -5.33 31.20 7.31
CA LEU A 51 -6.34 30.24 7.78
C LEU A 51 -6.70 30.40 9.27
N LEU A 52 -5.91 31.10 10.07
CA LEU A 52 -6.20 31.32 11.50
C LEU A 52 -7.61 31.87 11.76
N SER A 53 -8.03 32.84 10.96
CA SER A 53 -9.37 33.45 11.04
C SER A 53 -10.36 32.95 10.00
N ASN A 54 -9.99 31.92 9.23
CA ASN A 54 -10.86 31.38 8.19
C ASN A 54 -11.87 30.38 8.79
N THR A 55 -13.14 30.63 8.53
CA THR A 55 -14.26 29.82 9.02
C THR A 55 -14.92 28.97 7.94
N HIS A 56 -14.39 29.01 6.70
CA HIS A 56 -15.01 28.35 5.55
C HIS A 56 -14.33 27.02 5.22
N VAL A 57 -13.00 26.96 5.31
CA VAL A 57 -12.22 25.78 4.94
C VAL A 57 -12.39 24.71 6.02
N THR A 58 -13.00 23.59 5.66
CA THR A 58 -13.19 22.42 6.51
C THR A 58 -12.29 21.24 6.08
N PHE A 59 -11.86 21.22 4.83
CA PHE A 59 -10.96 20.23 4.27
C PHE A 59 -9.70 20.91 3.69
N LEU A 60 -8.54 20.56 4.24
CA LEU A 60 -7.23 21.08 3.80
C LEU A 60 -6.34 19.94 3.31
N ASN A 61 -5.99 19.94 2.02
CA ASN A 61 -5.02 19.00 1.49
C ASN A 61 -3.72 19.71 1.07
N LEU A 62 -2.63 19.32 1.74
CA LEU A 62 -1.27 19.83 1.54
C LEU A 62 -0.29 18.72 1.17
N GLU A 63 -0.76 17.61 0.64
CA GLU A 63 0.05 16.46 0.26
C GLU A 63 1.20 16.87 -0.69
N ASP A 64 2.40 16.31 -0.44
CA ASP A 64 3.61 16.47 -1.25
C ASP A 64 3.94 17.96 -1.55
N ASN A 65 4.21 18.70 -0.48
CA ASN A 65 4.55 20.12 -0.54
C ASN A 65 5.92 20.48 0.06
N TRP A 66 6.70 19.48 0.47
CA TRP A 66 8.03 19.71 1.08
C TRP A 66 7.98 20.62 2.30
N LEU A 67 7.00 20.39 3.17
CA LEU A 67 6.76 21.25 4.34
C LEU A 67 7.89 21.17 5.38
N THR A 68 8.54 20.02 5.48
CA THR A 68 9.56 19.73 6.50
C THR A 68 9.03 19.87 7.94
N ALA A 69 9.86 19.63 8.92
CA ALA A 69 9.50 19.80 10.33
C ALA A 69 9.05 21.25 10.66
N GLU A 70 9.63 22.26 9.99
CA GLU A 70 9.27 23.66 10.20
C GLU A 70 7.83 23.94 9.73
N GLY A 71 7.48 23.49 8.52
CA GLY A 71 6.11 23.63 8.00
C GLY A 71 5.09 22.83 8.82
N GLY A 72 5.49 21.65 9.31
CA GLY A 72 4.68 20.84 10.23
C GLY A 72 4.32 21.60 11.51
N ARG A 73 5.27 22.34 12.10
CA ARG A 73 5.02 23.22 13.27
C ARG A 73 4.01 24.32 12.93
N HIS A 74 4.16 25.00 11.78
CA HIS A 74 3.21 26.05 11.39
C HIS A 74 1.79 25.52 11.19
N ILE A 75 1.65 24.29 10.67
CA ILE A 75 0.34 23.65 10.57
C ILE A 75 -0.20 23.23 11.93
N ALA A 76 0.64 22.70 12.80
CA ALA A 76 0.25 22.35 14.17
C ALA A 76 -0.22 23.61 14.95
N ASP A 77 0.50 24.73 14.84
CA ASP A 77 0.12 26.00 15.44
C ASP A 77 -1.24 26.49 14.88
N LEU A 78 -1.43 26.45 13.56
CA LEU A 78 -2.71 26.75 12.93
C LEU A 78 -3.85 25.89 13.51
N LEU A 79 -3.66 24.58 13.50
CA LEU A 79 -4.72 23.63 13.91
C LEU A 79 -5.00 23.68 15.41
N SER A 80 -4.07 24.20 16.23
CA SER A 80 -4.31 24.46 17.66
C SER A 80 -5.29 25.59 17.89
N GLU A 81 -5.40 26.53 16.94
CA GLU A 81 -6.25 27.72 17.07
C GLU A 81 -7.48 27.71 16.14
N ASN A 82 -7.45 26.91 15.06
CA ASN A 82 -8.55 26.82 14.10
C ASN A 82 -9.46 25.63 14.41
N TYR A 83 -10.73 25.92 14.68
CA TYR A 83 -11.75 24.92 15.03
C TYR A 83 -12.71 24.59 13.87
N PHE A 84 -12.40 25.02 12.65
CA PHE A 84 -13.24 24.80 11.47
C PHE A 84 -12.70 23.69 10.57
N ILE A 85 -11.38 23.50 10.53
CA ILE A 85 -10.76 22.45 9.74
C ILE A 85 -11.01 21.11 10.43
N LYS A 86 -11.75 20.24 9.74
CA LYS A 86 -12.10 18.88 10.20
C LYS A 86 -11.20 17.81 9.62
N HIS A 87 -10.77 18.00 8.38
CA HIS A 87 -9.96 17.02 7.68
C HIS A 87 -8.69 17.69 7.17
N VAL A 88 -7.53 17.10 7.48
CA VAL A 88 -6.24 17.55 7.00
C VAL A 88 -5.43 16.41 6.40
N ASN A 89 -4.88 16.63 5.19
CA ASN A 89 -3.90 15.72 4.58
C ASN A 89 -2.54 16.42 4.50
N LEU A 90 -1.58 15.85 5.23
CA LEU A 90 -0.17 16.26 5.29
C LEU A 90 0.77 15.16 4.79
N SER A 91 0.26 14.19 4.02
CA SER A 91 1.05 13.06 3.53
C SER A 91 2.24 13.52 2.67
N ASN A 92 3.34 12.78 2.70
CA ASN A 92 4.54 13.00 1.88
C ASN A 92 5.17 14.40 2.04
N ASN A 93 5.33 14.88 3.28
CA ASN A 93 5.82 16.24 3.53
C ASN A 93 7.15 16.32 4.28
N HIS A 94 7.82 15.19 4.55
CA HIS A 94 9.09 15.15 5.27
C HIS A 94 9.02 15.85 6.64
N LEU A 95 7.93 15.59 7.39
CA LEU A 95 7.69 16.27 8.67
C LEU A 95 8.67 15.82 9.76
N GLU A 96 9.15 14.59 9.67
CA GLU A 96 10.14 14.02 10.59
C GLU A 96 9.78 14.22 12.08
N SER A 97 10.71 13.99 13.00
CA SER A 97 10.46 14.05 14.44
C SER A 97 9.97 15.41 14.94
N GLY A 98 10.49 16.51 14.36
CA GLY A 98 10.05 17.85 14.77
C GLY A 98 8.61 18.17 14.39
N GLY A 99 8.11 17.60 13.30
CA GLY A 99 6.70 17.67 12.91
C GLY A 99 5.83 16.78 13.79
N ALA A 100 6.28 15.54 14.06
CA ALA A 100 5.55 14.61 14.93
C ALA A 100 5.33 15.15 16.33
N GLU A 101 6.37 15.75 16.93
CA GLU A 101 6.29 16.40 18.24
C GLU A 101 5.24 17.52 18.26
N ALA A 102 5.27 18.40 17.26
CA ALA A 102 4.32 19.51 17.17
C ALA A 102 2.89 19.02 16.96
N LEU A 103 2.71 18.02 16.08
CA LEU A 103 1.40 17.42 15.81
C LEU A 103 0.87 16.66 17.03
N GLY A 104 1.71 15.94 17.77
CA GLY A 104 1.31 15.26 19.00
C GLY A 104 0.77 16.24 20.05
N ARG A 105 1.46 17.37 20.25
CA ARG A 105 0.97 18.45 21.14
C ARG A 105 -0.35 19.06 20.64
N MET A 106 -0.46 19.30 19.34
CA MET A 106 -1.68 19.82 18.74
C MET A 106 -2.85 18.85 18.94
N LEU A 107 -2.66 17.57 18.68
CA LEU A 107 -3.70 16.54 18.83
C LEU A 107 -4.24 16.48 20.28
N SER A 108 -3.40 16.70 21.29
CA SER A 108 -3.85 16.71 22.70
C SER A 108 -4.89 17.78 23.00
N ASN A 109 -4.92 18.88 22.23
CA ASN A 109 -5.76 20.04 22.52
C ASN A 109 -6.82 20.30 21.43
N ASN A 110 -6.63 19.79 20.22
CA ASN A 110 -7.57 20.01 19.11
C ASN A 110 -8.85 19.19 19.30
N SER A 111 -9.99 19.88 19.22
CA SER A 111 -11.33 19.31 19.36
C SER A 111 -12.17 19.42 18.08
N ALA A 112 -11.55 19.70 16.92
CA ALA A 112 -12.26 19.90 15.66
C ALA A 112 -11.90 18.85 14.61
N LEU A 113 -10.68 18.34 14.62
CA LEU A 113 -10.20 17.38 13.62
C LEU A 113 -10.88 16.03 13.79
N GLU A 114 -11.50 15.59 12.71
CA GLU A 114 -12.13 14.26 12.58
C GLU A 114 -11.24 13.29 11.80
N LYS A 115 -10.45 13.80 10.85
CA LYS A 115 -9.55 12.99 9.99
C LYS A 115 -8.19 13.63 9.77
N VAL A 116 -7.12 12.87 10.00
CA VAL A 116 -5.73 13.29 9.78
C VAL A 116 -4.98 12.24 8.95
N GLN A 117 -4.34 12.68 7.86
CA GLN A 117 -3.49 11.85 7.02
C GLN A 117 -2.04 12.33 7.12
N LEU A 118 -1.16 11.43 7.53
CA LEU A 118 0.25 11.65 7.82
C LEU A 118 1.16 10.60 7.16
N SER A 119 0.67 9.96 6.11
CA SER A 119 1.40 8.92 5.37
C SER A 119 2.71 9.48 4.80
N GLY A 120 3.80 8.69 4.81
CA GLY A 120 5.06 9.01 4.13
C GLY A 120 5.82 10.22 4.70
N ASN A 121 5.82 10.40 6.02
CA ASN A 121 6.47 11.55 6.67
C ASN A 121 7.78 11.21 7.40
N HIS A 122 8.32 9.99 7.24
CA HIS A 122 9.55 9.50 7.88
C HIS A 122 9.50 9.48 9.41
N PHE A 123 8.32 9.24 9.98
CA PHE A 123 8.16 9.10 11.42
C PHE A 123 8.75 7.78 11.91
N LYS A 124 9.41 7.83 13.08
CA LYS A 124 10.12 6.73 13.72
C LYS A 124 9.50 6.35 15.06
N ASP A 125 10.09 5.37 15.71
CA ASP A 125 9.61 4.86 16.99
C ASP A 125 9.50 5.93 18.08
N GLU A 126 10.45 6.87 18.13
CA GLU A 126 10.44 7.98 19.08
C GLU A 126 9.25 8.92 18.85
N ASP A 127 8.84 9.07 17.59
CA ASP A 127 7.72 9.93 17.19
C ASP A 127 6.37 9.30 17.55
N ALA A 128 6.31 7.96 17.53
CA ALA A 128 5.13 7.23 17.98
C ALA A 128 4.74 7.55 19.43
N MET A 129 5.72 7.82 20.29
CA MET A 129 5.46 8.24 21.67
C MET A 129 4.69 9.56 21.71
N ASN A 130 5.17 10.58 20.98
CA ASN A 130 4.54 11.90 20.96
C ASN A 130 3.11 11.84 20.36
N LEU A 131 2.95 11.13 19.23
CA LEU A 131 1.68 10.98 18.58
C LEU A 131 0.68 10.19 19.44
N SER A 132 1.12 9.08 20.05
CA SER A 132 0.28 8.26 20.94
C SER A 132 -0.19 9.06 22.16
N GLN A 133 0.70 9.85 22.76
CA GLN A 133 0.33 10.69 23.91
C GLN A 133 -0.70 11.74 23.53
N GLY A 134 -0.57 12.36 22.34
CA GLY A 134 -1.57 13.27 21.80
C GLY A 134 -2.93 12.61 21.60
N LEU A 135 -2.93 11.39 21.04
CA LEU A 135 -4.13 10.61 20.77
C LEU A 135 -4.83 10.09 22.03
N MET A 136 -4.09 9.74 23.07
CA MET A 136 -4.68 9.32 24.35
C MET A 136 -5.53 10.40 25.00
N ASN A 137 -5.20 11.66 24.76
CA ASN A 137 -5.94 12.81 25.28
C ASN A 137 -6.99 13.36 24.30
N ASN A 138 -6.95 12.91 23.03
CA ASN A 138 -7.87 13.38 22.00
C ASN A 138 -9.19 12.61 22.04
N ASN A 139 -10.29 13.37 22.04
CA ASN A 139 -11.67 12.84 22.08
C ASN A 139 -12.48 13.15 20.81
N GLN A 140 -11.83 13.49 19.70
CA GLN A 140 -12.52 13.93 18.49
C GLN A 140 -12.08 13.21 17.22
N LEU A 141 -10.80 12.80 17.13
CA LEU A 141 -10.21 12.24 15.94
C LEU A 141 -10.70 10.81 15.68
N LYS A 142 -11.41 10.61 14.58
CA LYS A 142 -11.98 9.31 14.17
C LYS A 142 -11.12 8.54 13.20
N GLU A 143 -10.42 9.22 12.31
CA GLU A 143 -9.59 8.58 11.28
C GLU A 143 -8.16 9.10 11.33
N LEU A 144 -7.20 8.18 11.42
CA LEU A 144 -5.77 8.46 11.38
C LEU A 144 -5.06 7.54 10.42
N ASP A 145 -4.34 8.14 9.46
CA ASP A 145 -3.44 7.45 8.54
C ASP A 145 -2.00 7.78 8.89
N LEU A 146 -1.26 6.78 9.38
CA LEU A 146 0.18 6.79 9.65
C LEU A 146 0.92 5.78 8.77
N SER A 147 0.34 5.38 7.64
CA SER A 147 0.96 4.44 6.72
C SER A 147 2.26 4.99 6.11
N HIS A 148 3.07 4.10 5.51
CA HIS A 148 4.31 4.49 4.83
C HIS A 148 5.28 5.31 5.70
N ASN A 149 5.39 4.98 6.99
CA ASN A 149 6.35 5.54 7.91
C ASN A 149 7.38 4.49 8.36
N GLU A 150 8.20 4.80 9.35
CA GLU A 150 9.33 3.96 9.78
C GLU A 150 9.11 3.39 11.19
N PHE A 151 7.86 3.21 11.61
CA PHE A 151 7.55 2.66 12.92
C PHE A 151 7.93 1.18 13.02
N CYS A 152 8.69 0.83 14.04
CA CYS A 152 9.16 -0.50 14.35
C CYS A 152 8.49 -1.05 15.63
N GLU A 153 9.23 -1.88 16.38
CA GLU A 153 8.69 -2.57 17.57
C GLU A 153 8.29 -1.62 18.70
N LYS A 154 9.08 -0.56 18.96
CA LYS A 154 8.76 0.42 20.01
C LYS A 154 7.52 1.23 19.65
N GLY A 155 7.40 1.63 18.38
CA GLY A 155 6.22 2.31 17.87
C GLY A 155 4.96 1.49 18.07
N GLY A 156 5.03 0.17 17.76
CA GLY A 156 3.93 -0.75 18.03
C GLY A 156 3.51 -0.83 19.50
N LYS A 157 4.46 -0.73 20.43
CA LYS A 157 4.16 -0.68 21.88
C LYS A 157 3.42 0.60 22.27
N TYR A 158 3.86 1.76 21.77
CA TYR A 158 3.18 3.03 22.04
C TYR A 158 1.77 3.05 21.48
N PHE A 159 1.57 2.62 20.22
CA PHE A 159 0.25 2.56 19.62
C PHE A 159 -0.65 1.50 20.28
N GLY A 160 -0.09 0.37 20.72
CA GLY A 160 -0.83 -0.62 21.50
C GLY A 160 -1.36 -0.06 22.83
N HIS A 161 -0.53 0.70 23.54
CA HIS A 161 -0.95 1.38 24.77
C HIS A 161 -2.02 2.46 24.49
N MET A 162 -1.83 3.22 23.43
CA MET A 162 -2.83 4.21 22.97
C MET A 162 -4.17 3.56 22.66
N LEU A 163 -4.19 2.46 21.87
CA LEU A 163 -5.43 1.75 21.54
C LEU A 163 -6.17 1.21 22.76
N ALA A 164 -5.45 0.81 23.81
CA ALA A 164 -6.06 0.33 25.04
C ALA A 164 -6.83 1.41 25.82
N THR A 165 -6.57 2.69 25.53
CA THR A 165 -7.12 3.83 26.26
C THR A 165 -7.94 4.80 25.42
N ASN A 166 -7.71 4.84 24.11
CA ASN A 166 -8.45 5.73 23.21
C ASN A 166 -9.83 5.14 22.90
N GLU A 167 -10.87 5.94 23.13
CA GLU A 167 -12.28 5.57 22.99
C GLU A 167 -12.99 6.33 21.85
N VAL A 168 -12.24 6.81 20.84
CA VAL A 168 -12.79 7.66 19.76
C VAL A 168 -12.36 7.21 18.38
N LEU A 169 -11.12 6.73 18.24
CA LEU A 169 -10.57 6.37 16.95
C LEU A 169 -11.32 5.17 16.35
N GLU A 170 -11.89 5.38 15.17
CA GLU A 170 -12.69 4.39 14.44
C GLU A 170 -11.88 3.70 13.31
N ILE A 171 -10.99 4.45 12.63
CA ILE A 171 -10.19 3.97 11.51
C ILE A 171 -8.72 4.29 11.75
N PHE A 172 -7.87 3.27 11.73
CA PHE A 172 -6.44 3.42 11.94
C PHE A 172 -5.65 2.70 10.85
N ASP A 173 -4.85 3.45 10.09
CA ASP A 173 -3.95 2.89 9.09
C ASP A 173 -2.49 2.98 9.53
N LEU A 174 -1.88 1.82 9.72
CA LEU A 174 -0.46 1.62 10.03
C LEU A 174 0.24 0.77 8.94
N SER A 175 -0.36 0.63 7.77
CA SER A 175 0.21 -0.15 6.67
C SER A 175 1.58 0.38 6.25
N TRP A 176 2.41 -0.47 5.65
CA TRP A 176 3.75 -0.08 5.17
C TRP A 176 4.65 0.53 6.27
N ASN A 177 4.68 -0.15 7.41
CA ASN A 177 5.59 0.12 8.51
C ASN A 177 6.42 -1.14 8.82
N HIS A 178 7.04 -1.19 9.98
CA HIS A 178 7.89 -2.31 10.41
C HIS A 178 7.48 -2.84 11.78
N LEU A 179 6.16 -2.89 12.04
CA LEU A 179 5.59 -3.37 13.30
C LEU A 179 5.72 -4.89 13.39
N ARG A 180 6.85 -5.38 13.85
CA ARG A 180 7.20 -6.80 13.92
C ARG A 180 7.26 -7.28 15.37
N MET A 181 7.32 -8.60 15.55
CA MET A 181 7.64 -9.22 16.84
C MET A 181 6.87 -8.59 18.02
N THR A 182 7.59 -8.03 18.98
CA THR A 182 7.00 -7.45 20.21
C THR A 182 6.09 -6.25 19.92
N GLY A 183 6.34 -5.51 18.84
CA GLY A 183 5.48 -4.38 18.43
C GLY A 183 4.12 -4.84 17.93
N ALA A 184 4.09 -5.86 17.08
CA ALA A 184 2.85 -6.48 16.61
C ALA A 184 2.03 -7.06 17.77
N VAL A 185 2.69 -7.77 18.69
CA VAL A 185 2.05 -8.35 19.88
C VAL A 185 1.44 -7.26 20.77
N ALA A 186 2.17 -6.17 21.01
CA ALA A 186 1.68 -5.08 21.85
C ALA A 186 0.50 -4.33 21.22
N LEU A 187 0.52 -4.12 19.90
CA LEU A 187 -0.61 -3.50 19.19
C LEU A 187 -1.87 -4.36 19.30
N CYS A 188 -1.74 -5.68 19.10
CA CYS A 188 -2.86 -6.62 19.24
C CYS A 188 -3.37 -6.69 20.70
N ALA A 189 -2.49 -6.55 21.69
CA ALA A 189 -2.89 -6.48 23.09
C ALA A 189 -3.76 -5.25 23.39
N GLY A 190 -3.42 -4.10 22.81
CA GLY A 190 -4.25 -2.90 22.89
C GLY A 190 -5.61 -3.05 22.19
N LEU A 191 -5.59 -3.64 20.99
CA LEU A 191 -6.82 -3.90 20.23
C LEU A 191 -7.79 -4.82 20.98
N ARG A 192 -7.29 -5.75 21.76
CA ARG A 192 -8.11 -6.71 22.51
C ARG A 192 -9.12 -6.06 23.43
N GLY A 193 -8.76 -4.94 24.05
CA GLY A 193 -9.65 -4.18 24.96
C GLY A 193 -10.32 -2.97 24.32
N ASN A 194 -9.96 -2.62 23.09
CA ASN A 194 -10.52 -1.44 22.42
C ASN A 194 -11.96 -1.70 21.97
N THR A 195 -12.84 -0.71 22.22
CA THR A 195 -14.28 -0.80 21.95
C THR A 195 -14.79 0.18 20.91
N THR A 196 -13.90 0.85 20.16
CA THR A 196 -14.27 1.89 19.20
C THR A 196 -13.69 1.66 17.81
N LEU A 197 -12.51 1.04 17.70
CA LEU A 197 -11.86 0.83 16.43
C LEU A 197 -12.62 -0.19 15.59
N THR A 198 -13.07 0.24 14.41
CA THR A 198 -13.82 -0.57 13.45
C THR A 198 -12.98 -1.02 12.27
N HIS A 199 -11.98 -0.23 11.86
CA HIS A 199 -11.13 -0.51 10.71
C HIS A 199 -9.66 -0.41 11.10
N LEU A 200 -8.93 -1.51 10.88
CA LEU A 200 -7.48 -1.57 11.15
C LEU A 200 -6.73 -2.05 9.91
N HIS A 201 -5.87 -1.19 9.39
CA HIS A 201 -5.02 -1.50 8.25
C HIS A 201 -3.59 -1.74 8.73
N LEU A 202 -3.07 -2.96 8.48
CA LEU A 202 -1.75 -3.42 8.92
C LEU A 202 -0.96 -4.08 7.78
N ALA A 203 -1.36 -3.86 6.53
CA ALA A 203 -0.66 -4.45 5.40
C ALA A 203 0.84 -4.06 5.38
N TRP A 204 1.71 -4.98 4.93
CA TRP A 204 3.15 -4.70 4.79
C TRP A 204 3.88 -4.35 6.11
N ASN A 205 3.59 -5.05 7.20
CA ASN A 205 4.27 -4.83 8.49
C ASN A 205 5.21 -5.98 8.92
N GLY A 206 5.00 -7.18 8.43
CA GLY A 206 5.82 -8.33 8.79
C GLY A 206 5.44 -8.96 10.12
N TYR A 207 4.16 -9.12 10.38
CA TYR A 207 3.57 -9.71 11.60
C TYR A 207 4.04 -11.13 11.87
N ALA A 208 4.28 -11.93 10.82
CA ALA A 208 4.72 -13.33 10.89
C ALA A 208 3.81 -14.17 11.81
N THR A 209 4.38 -15.19 12.45
CA THR A 209 3.62 -16.11 13.33
C THR A 209 3.25 -15.46 14.65
N GLU A 210 4.17 -14.74 15.27
CA GLU A 210 3.97 -14.10 16.57
C GLU A 210 2.84 -13.06 16.54
N GLY A 211 2.84 -12.21 15.50
CA GLY A 211 1.78 -11.25 15.29
C GLY A 211 0.44 -11.92 14.97
N ALA A 212 0.45 -13.02 14.21
CA ALA A 212 -0.76 -13.78 13.89
C ALA A 212 -1.38 -14.40 15.15
N VAL A 213 -0.56 -14.95 16.06
CA VAL A 213 -1.01 -15.48 17.37
C VAL A 213 -1.66 -14.38 18.19
N ALA A 214 -0.99 -13.24 18.33
CA ALA A 214 -1.52 -12.12 19.10
C ALA A 214 -2.82 -11.55 18.49
N MET A 215 -2.91 -11.49 17.15
CA MET A 215 -4.12 -11.06 16.45
C MET A 215 -5.27 -12.04 16.66
N ALA A 216 -5.02 -13.33 16.64
CA ALA A 216 -6.03 -14.33 16.92
C ALA A 216 -6.62 -14.19 18.33
N GLU A 217 -5.77 -13.94 19.33
CA GLU A 217 -6.22 -13.67 20.71
C GLU A 217 -7.01 -12.35 20.80
N ALA A 218 -6.61 -11.33 20.02
CA ALA A 218 -7.39 -10.09 19.95
C ALA A 218 -8.76 -10.33 19.31
N LEU A 219 -8.84 -11.07 18.21
CA LEU A 219 -10.10 -11.38 17.52
C LEU A 219 -11.07 -12.20 18.38
N LYS A 220 -10.58 -13.03 19.29
CA LYS A 220 -11.45 -13.79 20.23
C LYS A 220 -12.22 -12.89 21.19
N LEU A 221 -11.68 -11.74 21.54
CA LEU A 221 -12.21 -10.88 22.60
C LEU A 221 -12.75 -9.55 22.06
N ASN A 222 -12.22 -9.06 20.96
CA ASN A 222 -12.66 -7.81 20.35
C ASN A 222 -14.02 -8.00 19.65
N SER A 223 -14.97 -7.16 20.00
CA SER A 223 -16.35 -7.17 19.49
C SER A 223 -16.72 -5.93 18.70
N THR A 224 -15.74 -5.17 18.19
CA THR A 224 -15.97 -3.91 17.47
C THR A 224 -15.33 -3.87 16.09
N LEU A 225 -14.23 -4.61 15.89
CA LEU A 225 -13.51 -4.60 14.64
C LEU A 225 -14.34 -5.24 13.52
N VAL A 226 -14.53 -4.48 12.45
CA VAL A 226 -15.32 -4.85 11.26
C VAL A 226 -14.44 -5.15 10.06
N TYR A 227 -13.32 -4.44 9.92
CA TYR A 227 -12.39 -4.54 8.81
C TYR A 227 -10.96 -4.75 9.31
N LEU A 228 -10.27 -5.77 8.79
CA LEU A 228 -8.88 -6.06 9.11
C LEU A 228 -8.08 -6.36 7.84
N ASP A 229 -7.02 -5.58 7.60
CA ASP A 229 -6.08 -5.82 6.50
C ASP A 229 -4.73 -6.31 7.03
N LEU A 230 -4.42 -7.56 6.77
CA LEU A 230 -3.16 -8.22 7.10
C LEU A 230 -2.38 -8.68 5.86
N ARG A 231 -2.61 -8.08 4.70
CA ARG A 231 -1.88 -8.42 3.47
C ARG A 231 -0.38 -8.23 3.63
N LYS A 232 0.42 -9.09 2.97
CA LYS A 232 1.90 -8.94 2.95
C LYS A 232 2.55 -8.94 4.34
N ASN A 233 2.08 -9.77 5.24
CA ASN A 233 2.59 -9.84 6.62
C ASN A 233 3.46 -11.07 6.93
N ARG A 234 3.86 -11.86 5.94
CA ARG A 234 4.67 -13.09 6.11
C ARG A 234 4.00 -14.16 6.98
N ILE A 235 2.68 -14.20 7.03
CA ILE A 235 1.90 -15.18 7.78
C ILE A 235 1.98 -16.52 7.04
N GLY A 236 2.53 -17.56 7.68
CA GLY A 236 2.58 -18.92 7.15
C GLY A 236 1.35 -19.75 7.55
N ASN A 237 1.34 -21.05 7.21
CA ASN A 237 0.20 -21.94 7.49
C ASN A 237 -0.18 -21.95 8.96
N HIS A 238 0.78 -22.10 9.86
CA HIS A 238 0.50 -22.07 11.30
C HIS A 238 -0.11 -20.73 11.74
N GLY A 239 0.35 -19.59 11.20
CA GLY A 239 -0.25 -18.29 11.48
C GLY A 239 -1.70 -18.19 10.98
N ALA A 240 -1.99 -18.74 9.78
CA ALA A 240 -3.35 -18.79 9.25
C ALA A 240 -4.27 -19.71 10.09
N GLU A 241 -3.77 -20.85 10.55
CA GLU A 241 -4.49 -21.76 11.47
C GLU A 241 -4.83 -21.07 12.80
N VAL A 242 -3.90 -20.31 13.36
CA VAL A 242 -4.15 -19.59 14.63
C VAL A 242 -5.15 -18.45 14.43
N ILE A 243 -5.07 -17.70 13.32
CA ILE A 243 -6.10 -16.69 12.96
C ILE A 243 -7.47 -17.39 12.80
N ALA A 244 -7.51 -18.56 12.15
CA ALA A 244 -8.71 -19.37 12.01
C ALA A 244 -9.35 -19.68 13.37
N ASN A 245 -8.55 -20.05 14.38
CA ASN A 245 -9.06 -20.26 15.74
C ASN A 245 -9.67 -18.99 16.37
N GLY A 246 -9.15 -17.81 16.02
CA GLY A 246 -9.76 -16.54 16.40
C GLY A 246 -11.14 -16.34 15.76
N LEU A 247 -11.27 -16.72 14.48
CA LEU A 247 -12.51 -16.60 13.72
C LEU A 247 -13.58 -17.63 14.17
N GLU A 248 -13.21 -18.72 14.85
CA GLU A 248 -14.19 -19.69 15.38
C GLU A 248 -15.18 -19.07 16.37
N VAL A 249 -14.81 -17.96 17.01
CA VAL A 249 -15.63 -17.30 18.03
C VAL A 249 -15.92 -15.83 17.73
N ASN A 250 -15.24 -15.23 16.73
CA ASN A 250 -15.48 -13.82 16.39
C ASN A 250 -16.79 -13.66 15.59
N GLU A 251 -17.63 -12.75 16.06
CA GLU A 251 -18.96 -12.47 15.48
C GLU A 251 -19.09 -11.07 14.89
N THR A 252 -18.00 -10.31 14.74
CA THR A 252 -18.06 -8.90 14.37
C THR A 252 -17.33 -8.56 13.09
N LEU A 253 -16.24 -9.27 12.80
CA LEU A 253 -15.44 -9.01 11.61
C LEU A 253 -16.26 -9.33 10.35
N LYS A 254 -16.27 -8.37 9.41
CA LYS A 254 -16.95 -8.50 8.10
C LYS A 254 -15.98 -8.67 6.95
N THR A 255 -14.83 -8.02 7.00
CA THR A 255 -13.82 -8.09 5.94
C THR A 255 -12.48 -8.47 6.52
N LEU A 256 -11.86 -9.52 5.98
CA LEU A 256 -10.51 -9.96 6.30
C LEU A 256 -9.66 -10.07 5.04
N LYS A 257 -8.60 -9.28 4.95
CA LYS A 257 -7.65 -9.30 3.84
C LYS A 257 -6.36 -10.01 4.24
N LEU A 258 -6.05 -11.14 3.61
CA LEU A 258 -4.89 -11.99 3.90
C LEU A 258 -4.03 -12.31 2.68
N SER A 259 -4.32 -11.73 1.52
CA SER A 259 -3.54 -12.00 0.30
C SER A 259 -2.06 -11.64 0.44
N HIS A 260 -1.23 -12.21 -0.41
CA HIS A 260 0.22 -12.01 -0.40
C HIS A 260 0.95 -12.42 0.89
N ASN A 261 0.39 -13.33 1.66
CA ASN A 261 1.05 -14.00 2.78
C ASN A 261 1.75 -15.30 2.34
N LEU A 262 2.33 -16.07 3.26
CA LEU A 262 3.16 -17.23 2.97
C LEU A 262 2.43 -18.57 3.18
N PHE A 263 1.15 -18.54 3.55
CA PHE A 263 0.34 -19.76 3.67
C PHE A 263 -0.16 -20.23 2.30
N ASP A 264 -0.39 -21.52 2.21
CA ASP A 264 -0.93 -22.21 1.03
C ASP A 264 -2.41 -22.63 1.23
N VAL A 265 -2.86 -23.60 0.43
CA VAL A 265 -4.24 -24.11 0.47
C VAL A 265 -4.62 -24.71 1.83
N ASP A 266 -3.67 -25.22 2.61
CA ASP A 266 -3.99 -25.83 3.91
C ASP A 266 -4.31 -24.74 4.94
N GLY A 267 -3.56 -23.64 4.97
CA GLY A 267 -3.91 -22.46 5.76
C GLY A 267 -5.25 -21.85 5.34
N ALA A 268 -5.51 -21.75 4.04
CA ALA A 268 -6.79 -21.24 3.53
C ALA A 268 -7.97 -22.16 3.89
N LYS A 269 -7.79 -23.49 3.85
CA LYS A 269 -8.82 -24.45 4.31
C LYS A 269 -9.08 -24.35 5.81
N ALA A 270 -8.06 -24.08 6.62
CA ALA A 270 -8.23 -23.87 8.06
C ALA A 270 -9.16 -22.67 8.32
N LEU A 271 -8.97 -21.55 7.62
CA LEU A 271 -9.85 -20.37 7.70
C LEU A 271 -11.30 -20.71 7.35
N LEU A 272 -11.56 -21.42 6.25
CA LEU A 272 -12.92 -21.80 5.88
C LEU A 272 -13.53 -22.81 6.88
N THR A 273 -12.71 -23.71 7.42
CA THR A 273 -13.16 -24.70 8.40
C THR A 273 -13.62 -24.03 9.68
N SER A 274 -12.89 -23.01 10.16
CA SER A 274 -13.28 -22.25 11.34
C SER A 274 -14.58 -21.47 11.11
N LEU A 275 -14.74 -20.84 9.94
CA LEU A 275 -15.98 -20.16 9.56
C LEU A 275 -17.17 -21.12 9.43
N LYS A 276 -16.92 -22.36 9.02
CA LYS A 276 -17.96 -23.40 9.01
C LYS A 276 -18.42 -23.78 10.42
N LYS A 277 -17.51 -23.82 11.39
CA LYS A 277 -17.82 -24.08 12.79
C LYS A 277 -18.57 -22.90 13.44
N ASN A 278 -18.16 -21.66 13.14
CA ASN A 278 -18.78 -20.46 13.69
C ASN A 278 -20.06 -20.10 12.92
N GLN A 279 -21.20 -20.48 13.48
CA GLN A 279 -22.50 -20.18 12.90
C GLN A 279 -22.92 -18.71 13.06
N MET A 280 -22.30 -17.99 13.99
CA MET A 280 -22.59 -16.57 14.28
C MET A 280 -21.65 -15.61 13.55
N SER A 281 -20.70 -16.13 12.77
CA SER A 281 -19.76 -15.31 12.00
C SER A 281 -20.49 -14.36 11.06
N LYS A 282 -20.07 -13.08 11.09
CA LYS A 282 -20.55 -12.02 10.19
C LYS A 282 -19.59 -11.75 9.04
N LEU A 283 -18.60 -12.61 8.83
CA LEU A 283 -17.63 -12.41 7.76
C LEU A 283 -18.32 -12.48 6.39
N GLN A 284 -18.19 -11.41 5.62
CA GLN A 284 -18.77 -11.22 4.29
C GLN A 284 -17.72 -11.32 3.18
N GLU A 285 -16.49 -10.92 3.48
CA GLU A 285 -15.40 -10.88 2.52
C GLU A 285 -14.11 -11.45 3.12
N LEU A 286 -13.53 -12.43 2.41
CA LEU A 286 -12.22 -13.00 2.73
C LEU A 286 -11.31 -12.93 1.49
N ASP A 287 -10.22 -12.16 1.57
CA ASP A 287 -9.23 -12.08 0.48
C ASP A 287 -8.05 -13.02 0.76
N VAL A 288 -7.99 -14.10 0.01
CA VAL A 288 -6.85 -15.01 -0.14
C VAL A 288 -6.45 -15.15 -1.61
N SER A 289 -6.59 -14.08 -2.38
CA SER A 289 -6.49 -14.04 -3.86
C SER A 289 -5.17 -14.55 -4.41
N THR A 290 -4.12 -14.61 -3.61
CA THR A 290 -2.81 -15.16 -4.03
C THR A 290 -2.63 -16.64 -3.73
N VAL A 291 -3.55 -17.26 -3.00
CA VAL A 291 -3.46 -18.67 -2.65
C VAL A 291 -4.05 -19.54 -3.76
N THR A 292 -3.23 -20.44 -4.28
CA THR A 292 -3.70 -21.46 -5.23
C THR A 292 -4.51 -22.51 -4.46
N VAL A 293 -5.75 -22.74 -4.89
CA VAL A 293 -6.73 -23.60 -4.20
C VAL A 293 -7.00 -24.90 -4.94
N ASN A 294 -7.65 -25.85 -4.28
CA ASN A 294 -8.00 -27.16 -4.81
C ASN A 294 -9.50 -27.47 -4.66
N ASP A 295 -9.96 -28.58 -5.23
CA ASP A 295 -11.37 -28.99 -5.20
C ASP A 295 -11.90 -29.12 -3.76
N ALA A 296 -11.07 -29.55 -2.80
CA ALA A 296 -11.47 -29.66 -1.40
C ALA A 296 -11.79 -28.28 -0.77
N PHE A 297 -11.01 -27.24 -1.14
CA PHE A 297 -11.29 -25.88 -0.75
C PHE A 297 -12.60 -25.39 -1.35
N LEU A 298 -12.83 -25.64 -2.65
CA LEU A 298 -14.04 -25.19 -3.35
C LEU A 298 -15.31 -25.80 -2.77
N ARG A 299 -15.32 -27.11 -2.44
CA ARG A 299 -16.46 -27.75 -1.78
C ARG A 299 -16.77 -27.15 -0.41
N LEU A 300 -15.73 -26.78 0.34
CA LEU A 300 -15.90 -26.08 1.61
C LEU A 300 -16.49 -24.68 1.40
N LEU A 301 -16.01 -23.97 0.39
CA LEU A 301 -16.48 -22.64 0.03
C LEU A 301 -17.95 -22.65 -0.40
N GLU A 302 -18.36 -23.58 -1.29
CA GLU A 302 -19.76 -23.76 -1.70
C GLU A 302 -20.69 -23.93 -0.46
N THR A 303 -20.31 -24.81 0.47
CA THR A 303 -21.08 -25.02 1.70
C THR A 303 -21.26 -23.73 2.54
N LEU A 304 -20.27 -22.84 2.52
CA LEU A 304 -20.30 -21.56 3.26
C LEU A 304 -21.10 -20.50 2.50
N GLN A 305 -20.96 -20.43 1.19
CA GLN A 305 -21.68 -19.46 0.34
C GLN A 305 -23.20 -19.68 0.41
N ASP A 306 -23.63 -20.92 0.35
CA ASP A 306 -25.06 -21.27 0.47
C ASP A 306 -25.67 -20.85 1.82
N ARG A 307 -24.84 -20.83 2.88
CA ARG A 307 -25.28 -20.48 4.23
C ARG A 307 -25.22 -18.99 4.55
N SER A 308 -24.11 -18.33 4.20
CA SER A 308 -23.78 -16.99 4.69
C SER A 308 -23.59 -15.91 3.62
N GLY A 309 -23.59 -16.29 2.34
CA GLY A 309 -23.28 -15.38 1.24
C GLY A 309 -21.82 -14.88 1.26
N LEU A 310 -20.90 -15.58 1.93
CA LEU A 310 -19.49 -15.22 2.03
C LEU A 310 -18.83 -15.13 0.66
N VAL A 311 -18.22 -14.00 0.35
CA VAL A 311 -17.41 -13.79 -0.85
C VAL A 311 -15.95 -14.09 -0.50
N VAL A 312 -15.34 -15.03 -1.22
CA VAL A 312 -13.93 -15.37 -1.07
C VAL A 312 -13.18 -15.12 -2.36
N GLU A 313 -12.26 -14.18 -2.31
CA GLU A 313 -11.31 -13.96 -3.41
C GLU A 313 -10.15 -14.93 -3.26
N HIS A 314 -9.98 -15.87 -4.19
CA HIS A 314 -8.91 -16.87 -4.17
C HIS A 314 -8.12 -16.90 -5.47
N GLY A 315 -6.91 -17.51 -5.45
CA GLY A 315 -6.07 -17.68 -6.62
C GLY A 315 -6.55 -18.79 -7.57
N ARG A 316 -5.61 -19.38 -8.28
CA ARG A 316 -5.91 -20.42 -9.28
C ARG A 316 -6.40 -21.70 -8.62
N VAL A 317 -7.21 -22.48 -9.35
CA VAL A 317 -7.65 -23.82 -8.94
C VAL A 317 -6.71 -24.87 -9.56
N THR A 318 -6.11 -25.77 -8.75
CA THR A 318 -5.11 -26.73 -9.23
C THR A 318 -5.64 -28.12 -9.62
N ASP A 319 -6.78 -28.52 -9.10
CA ASP A 319 -7.29 -29.91 -9.24
C ASP A 319 -8.34 -30.10 -10.34
N SER A 320 -8.51 -29.15 -11.24
CA SER A 320 -9.28 -29.44 -12.46
C SER A 320 -8.49 -30.43 -13.34
N PRO A 321 -9.07 -31.57 -13.74
CA PRO A 321 -8.41 -32.55 -14.65
C PRO A 321 -7.94 -31.92 -15.96
N LEU A 322 -8.45 -30.72 -16.30
CA LEU A 322 -8.08 -29.95 -17.48
C LEU A 322 -6.87 -29.03 -17.26
N LEU A 323 -6.41 -28.85 -16.02
CA LEU A 323 -5.31 -27.93 -15.66
C LEU A 323 -4.20 -28.67 -14.88
N ARG A 324 -3.62 -29.73 -15.47
CA ARG A 324 -2.28 -30.14 -15.02
C ARG A 324 -1.39 -28.91 -15.16
N PRO A 325 -0.62 -28.50 -14.13
CA PRO A 325 0.31 -27.41 -14.29
C PRO A 325 1.27 -27.79 -15.41
N ARG A 326 1.17 -27.11 -16.55
CA ARG A 326 2.18 -27.25 -17.59
C ARG A 326 3.48 -26.74 -16.97
N PRO A 327 4.60 -27.46 -17.11
CA PRO A 327 5.86 -26.98 -16.60
C PRO A 327 6.09 -25.55 -17.13
N TYR A 328 6.36 -24.63 -16.23
CA TYR A 328 6.72 -23.25 -16.61
C TYR A 328 7.97 -23.33 -17.49
N VAL A 329 7.82 -23.04 -18.74
CA VAL A 329 8.93 -22.87 -19.66
C VAL A 329 9.16 -21.37 -19.80
N GLU A 330 10.36 -20.92 -19.45
CA GLU A 330 10.73 -19.52 -19.63
C GLU A 330 10.45 -19.11 -21.08
N PRO A 331 9.79 -17.98 -21.38
CA PRO A 331 9.36 -17.62 -22.73
C PRO A 331 10.49 -17.64 -23.78
N MET A 332 11.69 -17.25 -23.39
CA MET A 332 12.84 -17.34 -24.29
C MET A 332 13.22 -18.80 -24.60
N ARG A 333 13.10 -19.68 -23.61
CA ARG A 333 13.35 -21.11 -23.79
C ARG A 333 12.27 -21.75 -24.69
N ALA A 334 11.01 -21.33 -24.60
CA ALA A 334 9.96 -21.78 -25.49
C ALA A 334 10.22 -21.35 -26.95
N ILE A 335 10.70 -20.13 -27.17
CA ILE A 335 11.14 -19.64 -28.49
C ILE A 335 12.33 -20.45 -28.99
N GLU A 336 13.35 -20.71 -28.16
CA GLU A 336 14.50 -21.54 -28.53
C GLU A 336 14.08 -22.94 -28.97
N ILE A 337 13.22 -23.62 -28.21
CA ILE A 337 12.68 -24.95 -28.56
C ILE A 337 11.92 -24.90 -29.89
N TYR A 338 11.11 -23.85 -30.12
CA TYR A 338 10.40 -23.67 -31.39
C TYR A 338 11.39 -23.51 -32.57
N LEU A 339 12.42 -22.68 -32.39
CA LEU A 339 13.44 -22.46 -33.43
C LEU A 339 14.24 -23.73 -33.73
N GLU A 340 14.63 -24.51 -32.72
CA GLU A 340 15.29 -25.80 -32.87
C GLU A 340 14.42 -26.80 -33.64
N LYS A 341 13.15 -26.92 -33.25
CA LYS A 341 12.16 -27.81 -33.88
C LYS A 341 11.95 -27.49 -35.37
N ASN A 342 11.93 -26.21 -35.72
CA ASN A 342 11.67 -25.74 -37.10
C ASN A 342 12.98 -25.45 -37.86
N LYS A 343 14.16 -25.72 -37.27
CA LYS A 343 15.48 -25.45 -37.84
C LYS A 343 15.69 -24.00 -38.29
N LEU A 344 15.07 -23.06 -37.57
CA LEU A 344 15.14 -21.63 -37.84
C LEU A 344 16.21 -20.96 -36.95
N ARG A 345 16.90 -19.97 -37.47
CA ARG A 345 17.76 -19.11 -36.69
C ARG A 345 16.90 -17.97 -36.07
N LEU A 346 17.26 -17.50 -34.89
CA LEU A 346 16.58 -16.42 -34.20
C LEU A 346 16.41 -15.18 -35.09
N TRP A 347 17.40 -14.87 -35.90
CA TRP A 347 17.35 -13.75 -36.84
C TRP A 347 16.28 -13.98 -37.94
N GLU A 348 16.22 -15.17 -38.52
CA GLU A 348 15.23 -15.53 -39.56
C GLU A 348 13.81 -15.43 -39.02
N PHE A 349 13.60 -15.86 -37.79
CA PHE A 349 12.31 -15.76 -37.10
C PHE A 349 11.85 -14.30 -36.96
N PHE A 350 12.70 -13.40 -36.51
CA PHE A 350 12.35 -11.98 -36.39
C PHE A 350 12.28 -11.28 -37.75
N HIS A 351 13.13 -11.67 -38.71
CA HIS A 351 13.11 -11.10 -40.05
C HIS A 351 11.83 -11.44 -40.83
N SER A 352 11.24 -12.62 -40.58
CA SER A 352 9.97 -13.00 -41.19
C SER A 352 8.78 -12.13 -40.75
N MET A 353 8.89 -11.47 -39.58
CA MET A 353 7.89 -10.56 -39.04
C MET A 353 8.12 -9.09 -39.43
N ASP A 354 9.33 -8.74 -39.82
CA ASP A 354 9.74 -7.39 -40.23
C ASP A 354 9.55 -7.21 -41.75
N LYS A 355 8.29 -7.13 -42.16
CA LYS A 355 7.91 -7.05 -43.59
C LYS A 355 8.29 -5.73 -44.26
N ASP A 356 8.46 -4.67 -43.49
CA ASP A 356 8.81 -3.31 -43.98
C ASP A 356 10.29 -2.99 -43.86
N GLY A 357 11.10 -3.88 -43.31
CA GLY A 357 12.54 -3.69 -43.13
C GLY A 357 12.89 -2.62 -42.08
N SER A 358 11.92 -2.18 -41.28
CA SER A 358 12.08 -1.11 -40.30
C SER A 358 12.88 -1.52 -39.05
N LYS A 359 13.17 -2.82 -38.89
CA LYS A 359 13.74 -3.42 -37.69
C LYS A 359 12.90 -3.23 -36.43
N ARG A 360 11.60 -2.95 -36.63
CA ARG A 360 10.60 -2.77 -35.59
C ARG A 360 9.42 -3.69 -35.86
N ILE A 361 9.05 -4.52 -34.91
CA ILE A 361 7.95 -5.45 -35.03
C ILE A 361 6.82 -4.97 -34.14
N PRO A 362 5.64 -4.68 -34.70
CA PRO A 362 4.47 -4.36 -33.90
C PRO A 362 4.12 -5.49 -32.94
N ILE A 363 3.77 -5.17 -31.71
CA ILE A 363 3.41 -6.16 -30.68
C ILE A 363 2.26 -7.08 -31.15
N ALA A 364 1.33 -6.55 -31.95
CA ALA A 364 0.23 -7.33 -32.51
C ALA A 364 0.72 -8.41 -33.51
N VAL A 365 1.67 -8.07 -34.39
CA VAL A 365 2.25 -9.01 -35.36
C VAL A 365 3.02 -10.11 -34.65
N PHE A 366 3.85 -9.73 -33.65
CA PHE A 366 4.59 -10.69 -32.82
C PHE A 366 3.65 -11.62 -32.05
N ARG A 367 2.55 -11.10 -31.50
CA ARG A 367 1.54 -11.87 -30.77
C ARG A 367 0.84 -12.88 -31.69
N ASN A 368 0.40 -12.47 -32.90
CA ASN A 368 -0.27 -13.35 -33.85
C ASN A 368 0.66 -14.48 -34.29
N MET A 369 1.91 -14.17 -34.62
CA MET A 369 2.89 -15.19 -35.05
C MET A 369 3.17 -16.23 -33.96
N ILE A 370 3.29 -15.78 -32.69
CA ILE A 370 3.44 -16.70 -31.56
C ILE A 370 2.17 -17.51 -31.33
N GLN A 371 0.99 -16.96 -31.63
CA GLN A 371 -0.28 -17.69 -31.54
C GLN A 371 -0.39 -18.76 -32.61
N GLU A 372 0.02 -18.48 -33.83
CA GLU A 372 0.00 -19.40 -34.97
C GLU A 372 1.06 -20.51 -34.87
N SER A 373 2.17 -20.24 -34.17
CA SER A 373 3.32 -21.14 -34.07
C SER A 373 3.23 -22.22 -32.99
N GLU A 374 2.07 -22.49 -32.37
CA GLU A 374 1.89 -23.45 -31.26
C GLU A 374 2.69 -23.17 -29.99
N VAL A 375 3.52 -22.12 -29.97
CA VAL A 375 4.26 -21.68 -28.76
C VAL A 375 3.30 -21.27 -27.65
N ARG A 376 2.06 -20.89 -28.00
CA ARG A 376 0.98 -20.54 -27.08
C ARG A 376 0.58 -21.70 -26.16
N ALA A 377 0.79 -22.93 -26.57
CA ALA A 377 0.44 -24.09 -25.75
C ALA A 377 1.27 -24.18 -24.44
N GLN A 378 2.32 -23.37 -24.30
CA GLN A 378 3.30 -23.49 -23.23
C GLN A 378 3.48 -22.24 -22.34
N THR A 379 2.84 -21.08 -22.66
CA THR A 379 3.04 -19.84 -21.87
C THR A 379 1.73 -19.10 -21.56
N PRO A 380 1.40 -18.83 -20.29
CA PRO A 380 0.13 -18.17 -19.91
C PRO A 380 0.07 -16.66 -20.21
N THR A 381 1.17 -15.95 -20.29
CA THR A 381 1.19 -14.50 -20.60
C THR A 381 2.55 -14.03 -21.12
N VAL A 382 2.69 -14.02 -22.45
CA VAL A 382 3.94 -13.54 -23.11
C VAL A 382 4.17 -12.04 -22.86
N LYS A 383 3.14 -11.27 -22.54
CA LYS A 383 3.24 -9.81 -22.42
C LYS A 383 4.08 -9.31 -21.22
N GLU A 384 3.95 -9.93 -20.07
CA GLU A 384 4.65 -9.47 -18.84
C GLU A 384 6.08 -10.02 -18.71
N SER A 385 6.30 -11.23 -19.20
CA SER A 385 7.60 -11.90 -19.10
C SER A 385 8.67 -11.32 -20.02
N LEU A 386 8.33 -10.88 -21.23
CA LEU A 386 9.26 -10.24 -22.14
C LEU A 386 9.76 -8.88 -21.61
N TYR A 387 8.91 -8.12 -20.93
CA TYR A 387 9.32 -6.86 -20.28
C TYR A 387 10.27 -7.10 -19.11
N SER A 388 10.07 -8.17 -18.32
CA SER A 388 10.93 -8.49 -17.18
C SER A 388 12.29 -9.02 -17.61
N THR A 389 12.37 -9.82 -18.68
CA THR A 389 13.61 -10.42 -19.19
C THR A 389 14.47 -9.38 -19.93
N ALA A 390 13.86 -8.45 -20.65
CA ALA A 390 14.55 -7.31 -21.23
C ALA A 390 15.15 -6.39 -20.15
N ARG A 391 14.49 -6.26 -19.00
CA ARG A 391 14.98 -5.47 -17.86
C ARG A 391 16.12 -6.14 -17.10
N LYS A 392 16.07 -7.47 -16.90
CA LYS A 392 17.16 -8.24 -16.22
C LYS A 392 18.45 -8.32 -17.04
N LYS A 393 18.38 -8.46 -18.36
CA LYS A 393 19.58 -8.45 -19.22
C LYS A 393 20.20 -7.05 -19.41
N ARG A 394 19.48 -5.97 -19.09
CA ARG A 394 19.99 -4.59 -19.09
C ARG A 394 20.97 -4.29 -17.95
N THR A 395 20.78 -4.89 -16.79
CA THR A 395 21.68 -4.70 -15.65
C THR A 395 23.00 -5.43 -15.78
N ALA A 396 23.09 -6.42 -16.69
CA ALA A 396 24.28 -7.22 -16.88
C ALA A 396 25.20 -6.77 -18.04
N LYS A 397 24.76 -5.88 -18.93
CA LYS A 397 25.60 -5.31 -20.00
C LYS A 397 25.17 -3.88 -20.28
N GLY A 398 25.93 -2.91 -19.80
CA GLY A 398 25.69 -1.47 -19.86
C GLY A 398 25.51 -0.90 -21.28
N GLY A 399 24.35 -1.07 -21.86
CA GLY A 399 23.93 -0.48 -23.12
C GLY A 399 22.57 0.20 -22.95
N ARG A 400 22.52 1.52 -23.13
CA ARG A 400 21.27 2.29 -23.06
C ARG A 400 20.41 1.96 -24.29
N CYS A 401 19.21 1.45 -24.07
CA CYS A 401 18.09 1.58 -25.00
C CYS A 401 16.96 2.29 -24.29
N SER A 402 16.51 3.41 -24.80
CA SER A 402 15.37 4.17 -24.30
C SER A 402 14.07 3.46 -24.66
N ALA A 403 13.24 3.21 -23.67
CA ALA A 403 11.87 2.80 -23.89
C ALA A 403 11.01 4.05 -23.97
N HIS A 404 10.64 4.49 -25.18
CA HIS A 404 9.51 5.38 -25.38
C HIS A 404 8.23 4.55 -25.43
N HIS A 405 7.14 5.10 -24.95
CA HIS A 405 5.78 4.61 -25.13
C HIS A 405 5.49 4.45 -26.63
N SER A 406 5.74 3.28 -27.18
CA SER A 406 5.35 2.93 -28.55
C SER A 406 5.05 1.44 -28.63
N ASP A 407 4.01 1.10 -29.39
CA ASP A 407 3.52 -0.28 -29.63
C ASP A 407 4.47 -1.16 -30.48
N TYR A 408 5.79 -0.92 -30.44
CA TYR A 408 6.78 -1.60 -31.29
C TYR A 408 7.96 -2.17 -30.47
N ILE A 409 8.47 -3.32 -30.93
CA ILE A 409 9.70 -3.95 -30.46
C ILE A 409 10.82 -3.66 -31.47
N SER A 410 11.95 -3.10 -31.01
CA SER A 410 13.09 -2.77 -31.87
C SER A 410 14.20 -3.82 -31.74
N CYS A 411 14.65 -4.41 -32.85
CA CYS A 411 15.80 -5.31 -32.92
C CYS A 411 17.00 -4.61 -33.55
N THR A 412 18.01 -4.26 -32.74
CA THR A 412 19.31 -3.79 -33.22
C THR A 412 20.39 -4.85 -32.98
N LYS A 413 21.25 -5.10 -33.99
CA LYS A 413 22.43 -5.97 -33.87
C LYS A 413 23.32 -5.47 -32.73
N PRO A 414 23.92 -6.35 -31.91
CA PRO A 414 24.93 -5.92 -30.95
C PRO A 414 26.19 -5.44 -31.71
N PRO A 415 26.86 -4.38 -31.24
CA PRO A 415 28.14 -3.95 -31.81
C PRO A 415 29.23 -5.04 -31.61
N ARG A 416 30.06 -5.24 -32.59
CA ARG A 416 31.24 -6.15 -32.52
C ARG A 416 32.12 -5.72 -31.35
N PRO A 417 32.74 -6.65 -30.60
CA PRO A 417 33.68 -6.30 -29.56
C PRO A 417 34.91 -5.64 -30.16
N PRO A 418 35.50 -4.61 -29.54
CA PRO A 418 36.77 -4.04 -29.97
C PRO A 418 37.90 -5.05 -29.70
N CYS A 419 38.84 -5.11 -30.64
CA CYS A 419 40.06 -5.90 -30.57
C CYS A 419 40.83 -5.63 -29.28
N SER A 420 41.36 -6.70 -28.74
CA SER A 420 42.30 -6.79 -27.63
C SER A 420 43.44 -5.80 -27.68
N ALA A 421 43.60 -4.98 -26.65
CA ALA A 421 44.88 -4.37 -26.30
C ALA A 421 45.37 -5.00 -24.99
N ARG A 422 46.50 -5.71 -25.07
CA ARG A 422 47.28 -6.17 -23.92
C ARG A 422 47.75 -4.96 -23.12
N PHE A 423 47.61 -5.01 -21.82
CA PHE A 423 48.51 -4.29 -20.92
C PHE A 423 48.94 -5.18 -19.76
N LEU A 424 50.24 -5.17 -19.59
CA LEU A 424 51.07 -5.85 -18.60
C LEU A 424 50.84 -5.26 -17.21
N ASN A 425 50.93 -6.14 -16.22
CA ASN A 425 51.18 -5.80 -14.80
C ASN A 425 52.53 -5.09 -14.59
N PRO A 426 52.82 -4.38 -13.51
CA PRO A 426 53.10 -5.03 -12.24
C PRO A 426 52.04 -4.80 -11.14
#